data_f8dfb1e24d48cccfd15deec8a9edb2dc
#
_entry.id   f8dfb1e24d48cccfd15deec8a9edb2dc
#
_cell.length_a   1.000
_cell.length_b   1.000
_cell.length_c   1.000
_cell.angle_alpha   90.00
_cell.angle_beta   90.00
_cell.angle_gamma   90.00
#
_symmetry.space_group_name_H-M   'P 1'
#
loop_
_entity.id
_entity.type
_entity.pdbx_description
1 polymer ?
#
loop_
_entity_poly.entity_id
_entity_poly.type
_entity_poly.pdbx_seq_one_letter_code
_entity_poly.pdbx_strand_id
1 'polypeptide(L)'
;MNRRKFLETVVAAGATLAASRVFAGPATSGMRSNFAFKKEDTPVILEVAISGSTTKKVNPAVPETAAELADEAIKCLDAGATIVHAHTNKPSDNVAKAVQAYVDAFTPVRKKHPHAILYPTANFDPAVYHKNRTVWPPEIQSGHYRPLAEAGLANMILLDTGVVPLAVYDKNGMIPQKGFWWYGFWPGDNKIVIDTCKELGCGTSISVFEPGWMKNVVAMARAGTLPRGSKLNIYFADYGFAGMAPPIPEALQLYLHMIEGLDLKWSVGLVAHDIMDTPLARMALERGGSFRVGLEDWGRGPSNLEQMERAKELINKVGRPIVTGAEAIKYLDIPFAATRPKA
;
A
#
# COMPACT_ATOMS: atom_id res chain seq x y z
N MET A 1 13.65 -1.75 -31.95
CA MET A 1 13.05 -3.11 -32.19
C MET A 1 11.77 -2.90 -33.01
N ASN A 2 11.59 -3.58 -34.15
CA ASN A 2 10.43 -3.34 -35.01
C ASN A 2 9.23 -4.11 -34.44
N ARG A 3 8.01 -3.59 -34.68
CA ARG A 3 6.73 -4.08 -34.13
C ARG A 3 6.52 -5.60 -34.39
N ARG A 4 6.99 -6.10 -35.51
CA ARG A 4 6.92 -7.52 -35.88
C ARG A 4 7.82 -8.39 -35.00
N LYS A 5 9.06 -7.97 -34.71
CA LYS A 5 9.98 -8.66 -33.79
C LYS A 5 9.48 -8.62 -32.34
N PHE A 6 8.81 -7.54 -31.92
CA PHE A 6 8.18 -7.47 -30.59
C PHE A 6 7.05 -8.49 -30.46
N LEU A 7 6.17 -8.58 -31.46
CA LEU A 7 5.08 -9.55 -31.46
C LEU A 7 5.59 -11.02 -31.53
N GLU A 8 6.62 -11.27 -32.33
CA GLU A 8 7.27 -12.59 -32.40
C GLU A 8 7.92 -12.98 -31.06
N THR A 9 8.51 -12.03 -30.34
CA THR A 9 9.10 -12.27 -29.02
C THR A 9 8.01 -12.53 -27.97
N VAL A 10 6.88 -11.83 -28.02
CA VAL A 10 5.74 -12.05 -27.11
C VAL A 10 5.08 -13.41 -27.37
N VAL A 11 4.95 -13.80 -28.65
CA VAL A 11 4.41 -15.12 -29.03
C VAL A 11 5.39 -16.24 -28.67
N ALA A 12 6.69 -16.06 -28.87
CA ALA A 12 7.70 -17.04 -28.49
C ALA A 12 7.83 -17.19 -26.97
N ALA A 13 7.75 -16.12 -26.20
CA ALA A 13 7.70 -16.17 -24.73
C ALA A 13 6.43 -16.85 -24.21
N GLY A 14 5.30 -16.68 -24.91
CA GLY A 14 4.05 -17.38 -24.59
C GLY A 14 4.07 -18.87 -24.94
N ALA A 15 4.87 -19.26 -25.95
CA ALA A 15 4.95 -20.67 -26.39
C ALA A 15 5.95 -21.52 -25.57
N THR A 16 6.93 -20.89 -24.92
CA THR A 16 7.93 -21.58 -24.07
C THR A 16 7.52 -21.70 -22.61
N LEU A 17 6.49 -20.99 -22.18
CA LEU A 17 5.75 -21.33 -20.98
C LEU A 17 4.87 -22.54 -21.34
N ALA A 18 5.46 -23.73 -21.27
CA ALA A 18 4.74 -24.97 -21.45
C ALA A 18 3.41 -24.86 -20.70
N ALA A 19 2.33 -25.02 -21.45
CA ALA A 19 0.95 -25.04 -20.96
C ALA A 19 0.72 -26.28 -20.06
N SER A 20 1.46 -26.38 -18.99
CA SER A 20 1.36 -27.43 -18.02
C SER A 20 1.19 -26.81 -16.64
N ARG A 21 -0.09 -26.77 -16.22
CA ARG A 21 -0.53 -26.61 -14.83
C ARG A 21 -0.79 -25.21 -14.26
N VAL A 22 -0.72 -24.12 -15.04
CA VAL A 22 -1.07 -22.78 -14.50
C VAL A 22 -2.59 -22.48 -14.58
N PHE A 23 -3.36 -23.24 -15.36
CA PHE A 23 -4.79 -23.03 -15.56
C PHE A 23 -5.72 -24.05 -14.90
N ALA A 24 -5.19 -24.99 -14.14
CA ALA A 24 -6.03 -25.86 -13.32
C ALA A 24 -6.24 -25.20 -11.94
N GLY A 25 -6.98 -24.10 -11.91
CA GLY A 25 -7.72 -23.73 -10.72
C GLY A 25 -8.80 -24.78 -10.47
N PRO A 26 -9.16 -25.10 -9.22
CA PRO A 26 -10.21 -26.06 -8.94
C PRO A 26 -11.48 -25.61 -9.63
N ALA A 27 -12.14 -26.56 -10.32
CA ALA A 27 -13.42 -26.35 -10.97
C ALA A 27 -14.41 -25.77 -9.96
N THR A 28 -15.06 -24.68 -10.35
CA THR A 28 -16.04 -23.96 -9.58
C THR A 28 -17.24 -24.86 -9.24
N SER A 29 -17.22 -25.49 -8.10
CA SER A 29 -18.41 -26.01 -7.46
C SER A 29 -18.70 -25.16 -6.23
N GLY A 30 -19.70 -24.31 -6.33
CA GLY A 30 -20.33 -23.63 -5.21
C GLY A 30 -19.44 -22.61 -4.50
N MET A 31 -19.73 -21.31 -4.63
CA MET A 31 -19.13 -20.23 -3.86
C MET A 31 -19.20 -20.53 -2.35
N ARG A 32 -18.19 -21.17 -1.83
CA ARG A 32 -17.92 -21.18 -0.40
C ARG A 32 -16.75 -20.24 -0.17
N SER A 33 -16.97 -19.18 0.60
CA SER A 33 -15.90 -18.33 1.10
C SER A 33 -15.07 -19.14 2.09
N ASN A 34 -14.06 -19.85 1.61
CA ASN A 34 -13.19 -20.69 2.45
C ASN A 34 -12.06 -19.88 3.12
N PHE A 35 -12.24 -18.57 3.34
CA PHE A 35 -11.47 -17.87 4.35
C PHE A 35 -12.07 -18.23 5.72
N ALA A 36 -11.90 -19.47 6.16
CA ALA A 36 -12.23 -19.85 7.53
C ALA A 36 -11.21 -19.15 8.44
N PHE A 37 -11.64 -18.08 9.11
CA PHE A 37 -10.87 -17.43 10.15
C PHE A 37 -11.71 -17.36 11.42
N LYS A 38 -11.05 -17.40 12.55
CA LYS A 38 -11.69 -17.14 13.84
C LYS A 38 -11.51 -15.67 14.17
N LYS A 39 -12.60 -14.98 14.48
CA LYS A 39 -12.58 -13.53 14.73
C LYS A 39 -11.64 -13.17 15.87
N GLU A 40 -11.66 -13.93 16.93
CA GLU A 40 -10.85 -13.77 18.14
C GLU A 40 -9.35 -13.96 17.88
N ASP A 41 -9.01 -14.85 16.93
CA ASP A 41 -7.61 -15.22 16.62
C ASP A 41 -7.04 -14.42 15.44
N THR A 42 -7.86 -13.59 14.80
CA THR A 42 -7.45 -12.82 13.62
C THR A 42 -7.59 -11.32 13.88
N PRO A 43 -6.57 -10.68 14.45
CA PRO A 43 -6.62 -9.25 14.75
C PRO A 43 -6.69 -8.39 13.49
N VAL A 44 -7.22 -7.19 13.66
CA VAL A 44 -7.29 -6.16 12.62
C VAL A 44 -5.99 -5.36 12.59
N ILE A 45 -5.49 -5.11 11.40
CA ILE A 45 -4.39 -4.20 11.13
C ILE A 45 -5.02 -2.84 10.79
N LEU A 46 -5.10 -1.94 11.78
CA LEU A 46 -5.58 -0.58 11.54
C LEU A 46 -4.44 0.26 10.99
N GLU A 47 -4.41 0.44 9.68
CA GLU A 47 -3.45 1.27 8.99
C GLU A 47 -3.98 2.69 8.82
N VAL A 48 -3.13 3.69 9.10
CA VAL A 48 -3.46 5.11 8.94
C VAL A 48 -2.46 5.76 8.00
N ALA A 49 -2.97 6.31 6.90
CA ALA A 49 -2.21 7.07 5.92
C ALA A 49 -2.39 8.57 6.15
N ILE A 50 -1.46 9.18 6.89
CA ILE A 50 -1.70 10.45 7.58
C ILE A 50 -1.68 11.71 6.72
N SER A 51 -1.13 11.65 5.49
CA SER A 51 -0.92 12.87 4.69
C SER A 51 -1.22 12.70 3.20
N GLY A 52 -0.56 11.77 2.50
CA GLY A 52 -0.68 11.62 1.05
C GLY A 52 -0.21 12.84 0.27
N SER A 53 -0.83 13.08 -0.88
CA SER A 53 -0.62 14.28 -1.70
C SER A 53 -1.61 15.41 -1.38
N THR A 54 -2.45 15.25 -0.37
CA THR A 54 -3.37 16.29 0.11
C THR A 54 -2.58 17.40 0.81
N THR A 55 -3.04 18.64 0.66
CA THR A 55 -2.38 19.81 1.26
C THR A 55 -3.31 20.53 2.23
N LYS A 56 -2.76 21.37 3.11
CA LYS A 56 -3.53 22.23 4.02
C LYS A 56 -4.50 23.17 3.31
N LYS A 57 -4.27 23.47 2.03
CA LYS A 57 -5.23 24.22 1.21
C LYS A 57 -6.54 23.47 0.98
N VAL A 58 -6.47 22.14 0.93
CA VAL A 58 -7.62 21.26 0.77
C VAL A 58 -8.23 20.92 2.12
N ASN A 59 -7.36 20.61 3.11
CA ASN A 59 -7.77 20.25 4.46
C ASN A 59 -6.74 20.75 5.49
N PRO A 60 -7.10 21.68 6.38
CA PRO A 60 -6.18 22.23 7.38
C PRO A 60 -5.58 21.20 8.35
N ALA A 61 -6.22 20.03 8.51
CA ALA A 61 -5.74 18.96 9.38
C ALA A 61 -4.58 18.14 8.79
N VAL A 62 -4.22 18.34 7.51
CA VAL A 62 -3.12 17.60 6.86
C VAL A 62 -1.78 18.04 7.44
N PRO A 63 -0.94 17.11 7.94
CA PRO A 63 0.43 17.43 8.34
C PRO A 63 1.32 17.62 7.09
N GLU A 64 2.05 18.73 7.00
CA GLU A 64 2.92 19.07 5.86
C GLU A 64 4.41 19.16 6.23
N THR A 65 4.72 19.55 7.46
CA THR A 65 6.11 19.64 7.94
C THR A 65 6.55 18.34 8.62
N ALA A 66 7.85 18.11 8.72
CA ALA A 66 8.38 16.92 9.41
C ALA A 66 7.93 16.86 10.88
N ALA A 67 7.85 17.98 11.56
CA ALA A 67 7.35 18.04 12.93
C ALA A 67 5.87 17.70 13.03
N GLU A 68 5.04 18.23 12.13
CA GLU A 68 3.61 17.91 12.07
C GLU A 68 3.38 16.43 11.71
N LEU A 69 4.18 15.85 10.80
CA LEU A 69 4.12 14.43 10.45
C LEU A 69 4.48 13.57 11.66
N ALA A 70 5.52 13.95 12.41
CA ALA A 70 5.91 13.25 13.63
C ALA A 70 4.81 13.30 14.69
N ASP A 71 4.28 14.48 14.97
CA ASP A 71 3.22 14.67 15.96
C ASP A 71 1.95 13.90 15.61
N GLU A 72 1.55 13.95 14.34
CA GLU A 72 0.34 13.25 13.87
C GLU A 72 0.53 11.72 13.91
N ALA A 73 1.69 11.22 13.46
CA ALA A 73 2.02 9.79 13.56
C ALA A 73 2.00 9.30 15.02
N ILE A 74 2.56 10.09 15.94
CA ILE A 74 2.57 9.79 17.37
C ILE A 74 1.13 9.72 17.91
N LYS A 75 0.27 10.70 17.60
CA LYS A 75 -1.14 10.72 18.03
C LYS A 75 -1.90 9.51 17.50
N CYS A 76 -1.71 9.16 16.23
CA CYS A 76 -2.34 7.97 15.65
C CYS A 76 -1.88 6.68 16.32
N LEU A 77 -0.58 6.55 16.64
CA LEU A 77 -0.05 5.39 17.36
C LEU A 77 -0.54 5.32 18.81
N ASP A 78 -0.59 6.45 19.52
CA ASP A 78 -1.17 6.56 20.86
C ASP A 78 -2.66 6.16 20.85
N ALA A 79 -3.38 6.48 19.77
CA ALA A 79 -4.78 6.11 19.57
C ALA A 79 -4.99 4.66 19.09
N GLY A 80 -3.92 3.88 18.90
CA GLY A 80 -3.99 2.45 18.56
C GLY A 80 -3.86 2.11 17.09
N ALA A 81 -3.26 2.97 16.26
CA ALA A 81 -2.88 2.58 14.91
C ALA A 81 -1.88 1.41 14.94
N THR A 82 -2.06 0.46 14.04
CA THR A 82 -1.12 -0.65 13.83
C THR A 82 0.06 -0.20 12.96
N ILE A 83 -0.25 0.49 11.87
CA ILE A 83 0.71 0.95 10.85
C ILE A 83 0.45 2.43 10.58
N VAL A 84 1.53 3.20 10.45
CA VAL A 84 1.45 4.58 9.95
C VAL A 84 2.21 4.69 8.64
N HIS A 85 1.52 5.20 7.63
CA HIS A 85 2.06 5.60 6.34
C HIS A 85 2.11 7.12 6.22
N ALA A 86 3.20 7.64 5.68
CA ALA A 86 3.37 9.08 5.52
C ALA A 86 4.06 9.47 4.21
N HIS A 87 3.64 10.62 3.69
CA HIS A 87 4.33 11.36 2.62
C HIS A 87 5.00 12.60 3.22
N THR A 88 6.21 12.92 2.79
CA THR A 88 6.89 14.15 3.23
C THR A 88 6.50 15.39 2.41
N ASN A 89 5.66 15.26 1.37
CA ASN A 89 5.27 16.34 0.45
C ASN A 89 6.45 17.14 -0.15
N LYS A 90 7.66 16.59 -0.09
CA LYS A 90 8.89 17.19 -0.63
C LYS A 90 9.67 16.14 -1.43
N PRO A 91 9.08 15.64 -2.53
CA PRO A 91 9.83 14.73 -3.41
C PRO A 91 11.08 15.44 -3.94
N SER A 92 12.17 14.70 -4.09
CA SER A 92 13.44 15.24 -4.54
C SER A 92 14.20 14.23 -5.38
N ASP A 93 14.77 14.65 -6.50
CA ASP A 93 15.71 13.85 -7.28
C ASP A 93 17.05 13.63 -6.55
N ASN A 94 17.29 14.38 -5.49
CA ASN A 94 18.39 14.14 -4.56
C ASN A 94 17.93 13.20 -3.45
N VAL A 95 18.34 11.94 -3.54
CA VAL A 95 17.99 10.88 -2.59
C VAL A 95 18.33 11.24 -1.14
N ALA A 96 19.48 11.90 -0.90
CA ALA A 96 19.87 12.30 0.46
C ALA A 96 18.88 13.30 1.08
N LYS A 97 18.32 14.22 0.28
CA LYS A 97 17.27 15.15 0.76
C LYS A 97 15.97 14.41 1.05
N ALA A 98 15.58 13.44 0.21
CA ALA A 98 14.42 12.60 0.46
C ALA A 98 14.60 11.78 1.75
N VAL A 99 15.77 11.19 1.97
CA VAL A 99 16.12 10.49 3.22
C VAL A 99 16.01 11.43 4.42
N GLN A 100 16.64 12.62 4.37
CA GLN A 100 16.64 13.56 5.49
C GLN A 100 15.23 13.99 5.89
N ALA A 101 14.34 14.21 4.93
CA ALA A 101 12.95 14.57 5.21
C ALA A 101 12.21 13.51 6.04
N TYR A 102 12.45 12.23 5.76
CA TYR A 102 11.89 11.13 6.56
C TYR A 102 12.65 10.91 7.88
N VAL A 103 13.96 11.13 7.93
CA VAL A 103 14.73 11.10 9.19
C VAL A 103 14.14 12.11 10.17
N ASP A 104 13.90 13.35 9.72
CA ASP A 104 13.33 14.41 10.56
C ASP A 104 11.92 14.07 11.06
N ALA A 105 11.10 13.41 10.21
CA ALA A 105 9.74 13.03 10.56
C ALA A 105 9.67 11.77 11.44
N PHE A 106 10.45 10.71 11.13
CA PHE A 106 10.29 9.41 11.77
C PHE A 106 11.15 9.22 13.03
N THR A 107 12.24 9.98 13.21
CA THR A 107 13.09 9.87 14.41
C THR A 107 12.32 10.13 15.71
N PRO A 108 11.52 11.24 15.85
CA PRO A 108 10.72 11.44 17.05
C PRO A 108 9.69 10.33 17.28
N VAL A 109 9.07 9.83 16.21
CA VAL A 109 8.11 8.72 16.29
C VAL A 109 8.79 7.46 16.82
N ARG A 110 9.93 7.08 16.24
CA ARG A 110 10.66 5.89 16.65
C ARG A 110 11.14 5.96 18.08
N LYS A 111 11.56 7.16 18.53
CA LYS A 111 11.97 7.39 19.93
C LYS A 111 10.83 7.15 20.92
N LYS A 112 9.59 7.59 20.59
CA LYS A 112 8.43 7.41 21.46
C LYS A 112 7.81 6.02 21.33
N HIS A 113 7.77 5.49 20.11
CA HIS A 113 7.17 4.19 19.76
C HIS A 113 8.21 3.26 19.10
N PRO A 114 9.08 2.60 19.89
CA PRO A 114 10.16 1.77 19.33
C PRO A 114 9.69 0.63 18.43
N HIS A 115 8.46 0.15 18.66
CA HIS A 115 7.84 -0.95 17.90
C HIS A 115 6.81 -0.48 16.88
N ALA A 116 6.74 0.83 16.55
CA ALA A 116 5.85 1.31 15.52
C ALA A 116 6.17 0.69 14.15
N ILE A 117 5.15 0.35 13.39
CA ILE A 117 5.31 -0.02 11.98
C ILE A 117 5.14 1.26 11.15
N LEU A 118 6.23 1.70 10.55
CA LEU A 118 6.31 2.93 9.77
C LEU A 118 6.81 2.63 8.37
N TYR A 119 6.19 3.25 7.37
CA TYR A 119 6.74 3.20 6.03
C TYR A 119 6.54 4.51 5.24
N PRO A 120 7.56 4.91 4.45
CA PRO A 120 7.51 6.05 3.55
C PRO A 120 6.77 5.71 2.26
N THR A 121 6.28 6.72 1.54
CA THR A 121 5.87 6.56 0.15
C THR A 121 7.07 6.49 -0.79
N ALA A 122 6.83 6.12 -2.04
CA ALA A 122 7.83 6.26 -3.09
C ALA A 122 8.17 7.74 -3.36
N ASN A 123 9.39 7.97 -3.79
CA ASN A 123 9.84 9.30 -4.16
C ASN A 123 9.38 9.62 -5.60
N PHE A 124 8.23 10.25 -5.71
CA PHE A 124 7.57 10.58 -6.99
C PHE A 124 7.12 12.03 -7.00
N ASP A 125 7.46 12.76 -8.05
CA ASP A 125 7.02 14.14 -8.27
C ASP A 125 6.09 14.24 -9.50
N PRO A 126 4.79 14.47 -9.30
CA PRO A 126 3.85 14.67 -10.39
C PRO A 126 4.24 15.83 -11.34
N ALA A 127 4.89 16.88 -10.82
CA ALA A 127 5.31 18.01 -11.64
C ALA A 127 6.40 17.61 -12.64
N VAL A 128 7.34 16.76 -12.24
CA VAL A 128 8.38 16.21 -13.13
C VAL A 128 7.73 15.36 -14.21
N TYR A 129 6.81 14.49 -13.82
CA TYR A 129 6.07 13.66 -14.78
C TYR A 129 5.29 14.52 -15.79
N HIS A 130 4.54 15.51 -15.33
CA HIS A 130 3.75 16.38 -16.23
C HIS A 130 4.62 17.16 -17.22
N LYS A 131 5.81 17.57 -16.80
CA LYS A 131 6.76 18.29 -17.65
C LYS A 131 7.41 17.38 -18.69
N ASN A 132 7.90 16.22 -18.27
CA ASN A 132 8.80 15.39 -19.05
C ASN A 132 8.14 14.11 -19.59
N ARG A 133 6.93 13.76 -19.13
CA ARG A 133 6.25 12.48 -19.41
C ARG A 133 7.09 11.26 -19.00
N THR A 134 7.93 11.44 -18.00
CA THR A 134 8.77 10.39 -17.42
C THR A 134 8.66 10.36 -15.91
N VAL A 135 8.90 9.22 -15.32
CA VAL A 135 9.12 9.07 -13.87
C VAL A 135 10.62 9.02 -13.60
N TRP A 136 11.04 9.29 -12.38
CA TRP A 136 12.42 9.10 -12.00
C TRP A 136 12.83 7.63 -12.11
N PRO A 137 14.13 7.35 -12.35
CA PRO A 137 14.61 5.97 -12.40
C PRO A 137 14.54 5.31 -11.01
N PRO A 138 14.61 3.97 -10.93
CA PRO A 138 14.47 3.19 -9.71
C PRO A 138 15.35 3.68 -8.55
N GLU A 139 16.58 4.09 -8.84
CA GLU A 139 17.56 4.56 -7.85
C GLU A 139 17.11 5.85 -7.15
N ILE A 140 16.24 6.64 -7.77
CA ILE A 140 15.66 7.85 -7.19
C ILE A 140 14.31 7.55 -6.57
N GLN A 141 13.43 6.80 -7.27
CA GLN A 141 12.11 6.49 -6.75
C GLN A 141 12.15 5.69 -5.46
N SER A 142 13.06 4.72 -5.37
CA SER A 142 13.17 3.77 -4.25
C SER A 142 14.45 3.93 -3.43
N GLY A 143 15.33 4.85 -3.80
CA GLY A 143 16.67 4.97 -3.22
C GLY A 143 16.71 5.35 -1.73
N HIS A 144 15.66 6.02 -1.23
CA HIS A 144 15.56 6.41 0.19
C HIS A 144 15.15 5.24 1.12
N TYR A 145 14.65 4.13 0.59
CA TYR A 145 14.15 3.02 1.40
C TYR A 145 15.25 2.35 2.21
N ARG A 146 16.36 1.97 1.55
CA ARG A 146 17.48 1.29 2.22
C ARG A 146 18.07 2.11 3.35
N PRO A 147 18.47 3.40 3.16
CA PRO A 147 19.01 4.21 4.25
C PRO A 147 18.05 4.36 5.44
N LEU A 148 16.76 4.47 5.20
CA LEU A 148 15.75 4.57 6.25
C LEU A 148 15.60 3.24 7.01
N ALA A 149 15.67 2.10 6.32
CA ALA A 149 15.62 0.79 6.93
C ALA A 149 16.91 0.52 7.76
N GLU A 150 18.08 0.85 7.23
CA GLU A 150 19.37 0.72 7.94
C GLU A 150 19.42 1.58 9.20
N ALA A 151 18.81 2.78 9.15
CA ALA A 151 18.67 3.66 10.31
C ALA A 151 17.61 3.17 11.33
N GLY A 152 16.87 2.10 11.04
CA GLY A 152 15.78 1.60 11.90
C GLY A 152 14.53 2.47 11.90
N LEU A 153 14.39 3.40 10.96
CA LEU A 153 13.27 4.34 10.88
C LEU A 153 12.08 3.77 10.12
N ALA A 154 12.34 3.01 9.05
CA ALA A 154 11.31 2.29 8.31
C ALA A 154 11.51 0.78 8.48
N ASN A 155 10.47 0.06 8.88
CA ASN A 155 10.46 -1.41 9.03
C ASN A 155 9.42 -2.07 8.12
N MET A 156 8.77 -1.28 7.29
CA MET A 156 7.95 -1.70 6.17
C MET A 156 8.28 -0.78 4.98
N ILE A 157 8.17 -1.29 3.76
CA ILE A 157 8.50 -0.57 2.53
C ILE A 157 7.38 -0.76 1.51
N LEU A 158 7.06 0.30 0.78
CA LEU A 158 6.07 0.25 -0.28
C LEU A 158 6.57 -0.61 -1.45
N LEU A 159 5.73 -1.52 -1.93
CA LEU A 159 5.97 -2.35 -3.11
C LEU A 159 4.79 -2.22 -4.07
N ASP A 160 4.99 -1.52 -5.16
CA ASP A 160 4.00 -1.33 -6.22
C ASP A 160 4.37 -2.17 -7.44
N THR A 161 3.44 -3.01 -7.88
CA THR A 161 3.76 -4.11 -8.81
C THR A 161 3.26 -3.90 -10.24
N GLY A 162 2.84 -2.69 -10.58
CA GLY A 162 2.26 -2.41 -11.90
C GLY A 162 2.24 -0.94 -12.28
N VAL A 163 1.49 -0.61 -13.31
CA VAL A 163 1.27 0.75 -13.83
C VAL A 163 -0.22 0.96 -14.03
N VAL A 164 -0.72 2.12 -13.65
CA VAL A 164 -2.14 2.47 -13.73
C VAL A 164 -2.32 3.96 -14.07
N PRO A 165 -3.35 4.35 -14.86
CA PRO A 165 -3.69 5.76 -14.99
C PRO A 165 -4.37 6.25 -13.70
N LEU A 166 -3.88 7.34 -13.12
CA LEU A 166 -4.55 8.04 -12.03
C LEU A 166 -5.12 9.35 -12.56
N ALA A 167 -6.44 9.44 -12.65
CA ALA A 167 -7.15 10.60 -13.15
C ALA A 167 -8.60 10.62 -12.71
N VAL A 168 -9.17 11.82 -12.62
CA VAL A 168 -10.63 12.01 -12.59
C VAL A 168 -11.11 12.17 -14.03
N TYR A 169 -12.14 11.44 -14.43
CA TYR A 169 -12.73 11.59 -15.77
C TYR A 169 -13.28 13.00 -15.97
N ASP A 170 -13.15 13.51 -17.19
CA ASP A 170 -13.78 14.77 -17.57
C ASP A 170 -15.31 14.60 -17.76
N LYS A 171 -16.00 15.71 -18.03
CA LYS A 171 -17.46 15.71 -18.26
C LYS A 171 -17.94 14.85 -19.44
N ASN A 172 -17.03 14.42 -20.30
CA ASN A 172 -17.33 13.54 -21.45
C ASN A 172 -16.94 12.08 -21.18
N GLY A 173 -16.54 11.73 -19.94
CA GLY A 173 -16.10 10.39 -19.58
C GLY A 173 -14.70 10.04 -20.10
N MET A 174 -13.89 11.03 -20.46
CA MET A 174 -12.55 10.81 -20.99
C MET A 174 -11.48 11.09 -19.94
N ILE A 175 -10.38 10.36 -20.00
CA ILE A 175 -9.17 10.72 -19.24
C ILE A 175 -8.65 12.04 -19.82
N PRO A 176 -8.55 13.12 -19.02
CA PRO A 176 -8.16 14.43 -19.52
C PRO A 176 -6.71 14.43 -19.98
N GLN A 177 -6.38 15.27 -20.98
CA GLN A 177 -5.01 15.39 -21.47
C GLN A 177 -4.05 16.06 -20.46
N LYS A 178 -4.61 16.73 -19.45
CA LYS A 178 -3.89 17.38 -18.34
C LYS A 178 -4.51 16.94 -17.01
N GLY A 179 -3.71 16.88 -15.96
CA GLY A 179 -4.20 16.50 -14.64
C GLY A 179 -4.37 15.00 -14.44
N PHE A 180 -3.69 14.19 -15.23
CA PHE A 180 -3.54 12.75 -15.02
C PHE A 180 -2.07 12.38 -15.01
N TRP A 181 -1.77 11.22 -14.44
CA TRP A 181 -0.44 10.61 -14.55
C TRP A 181 -0.57 9.10 -14.66
N TRP A 182 0.40 8.49 -15.36
CA TRP A 182 0.64 7.06 -15.29
C TRP A 182 1.43 6.79 -14.02
N TYR A 183 0.72 6.30 -13.02
CA TYR A 183 1.33 5.89 -11.78
C TYR A 183 1.87 4.47 -11.93
N GLY A 184 3.13 4.27 -11.58
CA GLY A 184 3.72 2.95 -11.69
C GLY A 184 5.21 2.95 -11.45
N PHE A 185 5.74 1.74 -11.41
CA PHE A 185 7.10 1.46 -11.01
C PHE A 185 7.81 0.67 -12.10
N TRP A 186 9.06 0.96 -12.26
CA TRP A 186 9.95 0.17 -13.10
C TRP A 186 10.14 -1.21 -12.46
N PRO A 187 10.36 -2.30 -13.25
CA PRO A 187 10.70 -3.60 -12.69
C PRO A 187 11.93 -3.57 -11.75
N GLY A 188 12.84 -2.62 -11.97
CA GLY A 188 13.99 -2.37 -11.10
C GLY A 188 13.60 -1.90 -9.69
N ASP A 189 12.52 -1.12 -9.53
CA ASP A 189 12.01 -0.70 -8.21
C ASP A 189 11.61 -1.90 -7.39
N ASN A 190 10.85 -2.83 -7.98
CA ASN A 190 10.43 -4.05 -7.29
C ASN A 190 11.63 -4.85 -6.79
N LYS A 191 12.69 -4.95 -7.60
CA LYS A 191 13.93 -5.64 -7.20
C LYS A 191 14.61 -4.93 -6.04
N ILE A 192 14.76 -3.60 -6.08
CA ILE A 192 15.35 -2.80 -5.00
C ILE A 192 14.58 -3.01 -3.69
N VAL A 193 13.25 -2.96 -3.73
CA VAL A 193 12.39 -3.16 -2.56
C VAL A 193 12.54 -4.57 -2.00
N ILE A 194 12.42 -5.60 -2.85
CA ILE A 194 12.50 -7.01 -2.45
C ILE A 194 13.86 -7.32 -1.83
N ASP A 195 14.95 -6.90 -2.47
CA ASP A 195 16.32 -7.14 -1.99
C ASP A 195 16.53 -6.41 -0.64
N THR A 196 16.13 -5.14 -0.55
CA THR A 196 16.23 -4.37 0.71
C THR A 196 15.46 -5.04 1.84
N CYS A 197 14.22 -5.48 1.60
CA CYS A 197 13.41 -6.13 2.61
C CYS A 197 13.99 -7.48 3.06
N LYS A 198 14.49 -8.29 2.13
CA LYS A 198 15.13 -9.58 2.45
C LYS A 198 16.42 -9.41 3.24
N GLU A 199 17.26 -8.46 2.86
CA GLU A 199 18.54 -8.20 3.51
C GLU A 199 18.40 -7.57 4.90
N LEU A 200 17.46 -6.63 5.04
CA LEU A 200 17.29 -5.85 6.28
C LEU A 200 16.13 -6.33 7.16
N GLY A 201 15.36 -7.33 6.70
CA GLY A 201 14.27 -7.90 7.44
C GLY A 201 13.00 -7.02 7.50
N CYS A 202 12.81 -6.10 6.56
CA CYS A 202 11.61 -5.27 6.49
C CYS A 202 10.43 -6.03 5.90
N GLY A 203 9.21 -5.69 6.32
CA GLY A 203 7.98 -6.08 5.64
C GLY A 203 7.74 -5.25 4.38
N THR A 204 6.72 -5.62 3.59
CA THR A 204 6.26 -4.82 2.46
C THR A 204 4.79 -4.46 2.59
N SER A 205 4.46 -3.20 2.28
CA SER A 205 3.10 -2.75 1.99
C SER A 205 2.90 -2.82 0.48
N ILE A 206 2.15 -3.81 0.01
CA ILE A 206 1.96 -4.05 -1.42
C ILE A 206 0.67 -3.38 -1.87
N SER A 207 0.76 -2.36 -2.72
CA SER A 207 -0.42 -1.75 -3.31
C SER A 207 -0.92 -2.55 -4.51
N VAL A 208 -2.23 -2.73 -4.59
CA VAL A 208 -2.91 -3.38 -5.70
C VAL A 208 -4.04 -2.47 -6.17
N PHE A 209 -3.84 -1.80 -7.30
CA PHE A 209 -4.85 -0.92 -7.89
C PHE A 209 -5.71 -1.63 -8.94
N GLU A 210 -5.17 -2.63 -9.62
CA GLU A 210 -5.86 -3.37 -10.68
C GLU A 210 -5.58 -4.88 -10.60
N PRO A 211 -6.44 -5.73 -11.21
CA PRO A 211 -6.23 -7.18 -11.24
C PRO A 211 -4.88 -7.61 -11.85
N GLY A 212 -4.32 -6.81 -12.77
CA GLY A 212 -2.99 -7.04 -13.33
C GLY A 212 -1.89 -6.98 -12.28
N TRP A 213 -1.98 -6.03 -11.35
CA TRP A 213 -1.06 -5.93 -10.20
C TRP A 213 -1.19 -7.14 -9.28
N MET A 214 -2.43 -7.56 -8.99
CA MET A 214 -2.67 -8.76 -8.18
C MET A 214 -2.05 -10.01 -8.81
N LYS A 215 -2.09 -10.15 -10.14
CA LYS A 215 -1.43 -11.28 -10.82
C LYS A 215 0.07 -11.32 -10.57
N ASN A 216 0.73 -10.16 -10.56
CA ASN A 216 2.16 -10.06 -10.25
C ASN A 216 2.45 -10.48 -8.80
N VAL A 217 1.62 -10.03 -7.85
CA VAL A 217 1.72 -10.44 -6.44
C VAL A 217 1.53 -11.95 -6.29
N VAL A 218 0.50 -12.52 -6.91
CA VAL A 218 0.23 -13.97 -6.89
C VAL A 218 1.40 -14.77 -7.47
N ALA A 219 2.00 -14.28 -8.56
CA ALA A 219 3.17 -14.92 -9.16
C ALA A 219 4.38 -14.91 -8.19
N MET A 220 4.65 -13.77 -7.55
CA MET A 220 5.72 -13.65 -6.55
C MET A 220 5.45 -14.51 -5.30
N ALA A 221 4.21 -14.54 -4.81
CA ALA A 221 3.84 -15.36 -3.67
C ALA A 221 4.03 -16.85 -3.96
N ARG A 222 3.56 -17.34 -5.11
CA ARG A 222 3.73 -18.73 -5.54
C ARG A 222 5.19 -19.13 -5.78
N ALA A 223 6.00 -18.18 -6.22
CA ALA A 223 7.45 -18.38 -6.40
C ALA A 223 8.26 -18.29 -5.09
N GLY A 224 7.63 -17.91 -3.95
CA GLY A 224 8.32 -17.70 -2.68
C GLY A 224 9.27 -16.49 -2.71
N THR A 225 9.03 -15.53 -3.60
CA THR A 225 9.91 -14.35 -3.75
C THR A 225 9.47 -13.15 -2.94
N LEU A 226 8.23 -13.14 -2.42
CA LEU A 226 7.78 -12.08 -1.52
C LEU A 226 8.60 -12.08 -0.22
N PRO A 227 9.01 -10.90 0.28
CA PRO A 227 9.61 -10.79 1.60
C PRO A 227 8.64 -11.25 2.71
N ARG A 228 9.20 -11.72 3.82
CA ARG A 228 8.42 -11.93 5.05
C ARG A 228 7.81 -10.60 5.50
N GLY A 229 6.66 -10.64 6.14
CA GLY A 229 5.97 -9.42 6.56
C GLY A 229 5.27 -8.67 5.42
N SER A 230 5.05 -9.32 4.29
CA SER A 230 4.28 -8.74 3.17
C SER A 230 2.79 -8.65 3.49
N LYS A 231 2.21 -7.48 3.26
CA LYS A 231 0.77 -7.18 3.44
C LYS A 231 0.22 -6.52 2.19
N LEU A 232 -0.97 -6.95 1.76
CA LEU A 232 -1.69 -6.35 0.63
C LEU A 232 -2.54 -5.17 1.07
N ASN A 233 -2.55 -4.11 0.26
CA ASN A 233 -3.55 -3.05 0.25
C ASN A 233 -4.26 -3.06 -1.11
N ILE A 234 -5.52 -3.49 -1.15
CA ILE A 234 -6.35 -3.53 -2.35
C ILE A 234 -7.13 -2.22 -2.42
N TYR A 235 -6.82 -1.40 -3.41
CA TYR A 235 -7.41 -0.09 -3.56
C TYR A 235 -8.59 -0.08 -4.52
N PHE A 236 -9.56 0.73 -4.15
CA PHE A 236 -10.77 0.98 -4.92
C PHE A 236 -10.92 2.49 -5.14
N ALA A 237 -11.67 2.86 -6.15
CA ALA A 237 -12.11 4.24 -6.37
C ALA A 237 -13.52 4.24 -6.95
N ASP A 238 -14.22 5.36 -6.84
CA ASP A 238 -15.54 5.49 -7.45
C ASP A 238 -15.47 5.49 -8.99
N TYR A 239 -16.64 5.48 -9.64
CA TYR A 239 -16.73 5.46 -11.09
C TYR A 239 -16.23 6.74 -11.77
N GLY A 240 -16.02 7.81 -11.01
CA GLY A 240 -15.46 9.06 -11.51
C GLY A 240 -13.93 9.05 -11.60
N PHE A 241 -13.28 8.00 -11.09
CA PHE A 241 -11.82 7.91 -11.03
C PHE A 241 -11.30 6.73 -11.87
N ALA A 242 -10.29 6.99 -12.71
CA ALA A 242 -9.67 5.97 -13.55
C ALA A 242 -8.63 5.15 -12.79
N GLY A 243 -8.47 3.89 -13.17
CA GLY A 243 -7.33 3.06 -12.77
C GLY A 243 -7.53 2.19 -11.54
N MET A 244 -8.76 2.07 -11.05
CA MET A 244 -9.12 1.17 -9.94
C MET A 244 -10.51 0.58 -10.17
N ALA A 245 -10.76 -0.56 -9.52
CA ALA A 245 -12.10 -1.13 -9.49
C ALA A 245 -13.04 -0.28 -8.62
N PRO A 246 -14.35 -0.22 -8.94
CA PRO A 246 -15.32 0.46 -8.10
C PRO A 246 -15.48 -0.25 -6.74
N PRO A 247 -15.90 0.48 -5.67
CA PRO A 247 -16.00 -0.07 -4.33
C PRO A 247 -17.27 -0.91 -4.12
N ILE A 248 -17.40 -1.99 -4.89
CA ILE A 248 -18.52 -2.92 -4.88
C ILE A 248 -18.10 -4.32 -4.38
N PRO A 249 -19.03 -5.10 -3.81
CA PRO A 249 -18.77 -6.44 -3.30
C PRO A 249 -18.10 -7.38 -4.32
N GLU A 250 -18.53 -7.34 -5.56
CA GLU A 250 -18.07 -8.22 -6.64
C GLU A 250 -16.61 -7.95 -6.99
N ALA A 251 -16.18 -6.68 -6.93
CA ALA A 251 -14.80 -6.30 -7.18
C ALA A 251 -13.88 -6.84 -6.06
N LEU A 252 -14.27 -6.71 -4.80
CA LEU A 252 -13.53 -7.32 -3.69
C LEU A 252 -13.49 -8.84 -3.82
N GLN A 253 -14.61 -9.47 -4.19
CA GLN A 253 -14.67 -10.92 -4.34
C GLN A 253 -13.70 -11.43 -5.42
N LEU A 254 -13.55 -10.70 -6.54
CA LEU A 254 -12.57 -11.02 -7.57
C LEU A 254 -11.14 -11.08 -6.99
N TYR A 255 -10.72 -10.06 -6.25
CA TYR A 255 -9.38 -10.02 -5.65
C TYR A 255 -9.17 -11.13 -4.62
N LEU A 256 -10.17 -11.40 -3.78
CA LEU A 256 -10.09 -12.49 -2.80
C LEU A 256 -9.98 -13.86 -3.46
N HIS A 257 -10.70 -14.08 -4.56
CA HIS A 257 -10.57 -15.31 -5.35
C HIS A 257 -9.15 -15.47 -5.94
N MET A 258 -8.52 -14.36 -6.38
CA MET A 258 -7.17 -14.42 -6.95
C MET A 258 -6.09 -14.83 -5.93
N ILE A 259 -6.28 -14.48 -4.64
CA ILE A 259 -5.34 -14.82 -3.55
C ILE A 259 -5.77 -16.05 -2.75
N GLU A 260 -6.81 -16.75 -3.16
CA GLU A 260 -7.28 -17.95 -2.47
C GLU A 260 -6.15 -19.00 -2.31
N GLY A 261 -5.99 -19.50 -1.09
CA GLY A 261 -4.94 -20.45 -0.74
C GLY A 261 -3.55 -19.86 -0.51
N LEU A 262 -3.40 -18.53 -0.58
CA LEU A 262 -2.16 -17.83 -0.22
C LEU A 262 -2.27 -17.28 1.22
N ASP A 263 -1.21 -17.47 2.02
CA ASP A 263 -1.12 -16.85 3.35
C ASP A 263 -0.64 -15.40 3.23
N LEU A 264 -1.58 -14.51 2.90
CA LEU A 264 -1.33 -13.08 2.76
C LEU A 264 -2.26 -12.29 3.67
N LYS A 265 -1.70 -11.45 4.51
CA LYS A 265 -2.48 -10.44 5.24
C LYS A 265 -2.92 -9.37 4.25
N TRP A 266 -4.17 -8.95 4.32
CA TRP A 266 -4.73 -8.01 3.35
C TRP A 266 -5.64 -6.97 3.97
N SER A 267 -5.71 -5.83 3.32
CA SER A 267 -6.57 -4.71 3.66
C SER A 267 -7.24 -4.15 2.41
N VAL A 268 -8.30 -3.41 2.59
CA VAL A 268 -8.92 -2.58 1.55
C VAL A 268 -8.67 -1.10 1.82
N GLY A 269 -8.52 -0.31 0.77
CA GLY A 269 -8.44 1.15 0.80
C GLY A 269 -9.37 1.76 -0.25
N LEU A 270 -9.85 2.98 -0.02
CA LEU A 270 -10.70 3.71 -0.96
C LEU A 270 -10.13 5.09 -1.23
N VAL A 271 -9.83 5.39 -2.47
CA VAL A 271 -9.26 6.67 -2.88
C VAL A 271 -10.34 7.73 -3.00
N ALA A 272 -10.06 8.91 -2.44
CA ALA A 272 -10.87 10.14 -2.48
C ALA A 272 -12.18 10.13 -1.69
N HIS A 273 -12.54 9.04 -1.02
CA HIS A 273 -13.78 8.89 -0.27
C HIS A 273 -13.61 8.14 1.05
N ASP A 274 -14.64 8.17 1.90
CA ASP A 274 -14.70 7.37 3.10
C ASP A 274 -15.01 5.90 2.78
N ILE A 275 -14.09 5.00 3.09
CA ILE A 275 -14.30 3.57 2.90
C ILE A 275 -15.44 3.01 3.77
N MET A 276 -15.74 3.66 4.89
CA MET A 276 -16.80 3.23 5.80
C MET A 276 -18.21 3.56 5.29
N ASP A 277 -18.32 4.42 4.28
CA ASP A 277 -19.58 4.67 3.56
C ASP A 277 -19.86 3.61 2.49
N THR A 278 -18.95 2.64 2.32
CA THR A 278 -19.09 1.53 1.38
C THR A 278 -19.25 0.20 2.13
N PRO A 279 -19.73 -0.86 1.49
CA PRO A 279 -19.77 -2.18 2.12
C PRO A 279 -18.38 -2.78 2.39
N LEU A 280 -17.31 -2.26 1.76
CA LEU A 280 -16.01 -2.92 1.71
C LEU A 280 -15.31 -3.01 3.06
N ALA A 281 -15.35 -1.96 3.90
CA ALA A 281 -14.73 -1.99 5.22
C ALA A 281 -15.32 -3.12 6.09
N ARG A 282 -16.65 -3.18 6.17
CA ARG A 282 -17.33 -4.26 6.90
C ARG A 282 -17.05 -5.64 6.32
N MET A 283 -17.15 -5.78 4.99
CA MET A 283 -16.88 -7.04 4.30
C MET A 283 -15.45 -7.52 4.52
N ALA A 284 -14.46 -6.61 4.53
CA ALA A 284 -13.08 -6.95 4.83
C ALA A 284 -12.96 -7.52 6.24
N LEU A 285 -13.53 -6.85 7.24
CA LEU A 285 -13.53 -7.32 8.62
C LEU A 285 -14.22 -8.68 8.79
N GLU A 286 -15.34 -8.88 8.14
CA GLU A 286 -16.12 -10.14 8.21
C GLU A 286 -15.45 -11.31 7.47
N ARG A 287 -14.42 -11.04 6.66
CA ARG A 287 -13.66 -12.03 5.87
C ARG A 287 -12.20 -12.18 6.27
N GLY A 288 -11.82 -11.69 7.45
CA GLY A 288 -10.45 -11.84 7.98
C GLY A 288 -9.45 -10.79 7.51
N GLY A 289 -9.86 -9.87 6.64
CA GLY A 289 -9.04 -8.74 6.21
C GLY A 289 -9.11 -7.55 7.17
N SER A 290 -8.53 -6.46 6.74
CA SER A 290 -8.48 -5.18 7.43
C SER A 290 -8.85 -4.04 6.47
N PHE A 291 -8.77 -2.81 6.91
CA PHE A 291 -8.93 -1.66 6.04
C PHE A 291 -8.02 -0.50 6.48
N ARG A 292 -7.80 0.43 5.59
CA ARG A 292 -6.97 1.61 5.78
C ARG A 292 -7.83 2.87 5.78
N VAL A 293 -7.46 3.85 6.60
CA VAL A 293 -8.08 5.18 6.70
C VAL A 293 -7.03 6.27 6.69
N GLY A 294 -7.44 7.52 6.59
CA GLY A 294 -6.59 8.68 6.78
C GLY A 294 -6.72 9.72 5.67
N LEU A 295 -6.06 10.85 5.88
CA LEU A 295 -6.14 12.03 5.00
C LEU A 295 -5.48 11.85 3.63
N GLU A 296 -4.72 10.79 3.44
CA GLU A 296 -4.27 10.38 2.10
C GLU A 296 -5.43 9.82 1.28
N ASP A 297 -6.22 8.95 1.88
CA ASP A 297 -7.30 8.23 1.21
C ASP A 297 -8.56 9.11 1.11
N TRP A 298 -8.91 9.80 2.18
CA TRP A 298 -10.03 10.74 2.22
C TRP A 298 -9.58 12.13 2.64
N GLY A 299 -8.87 12.82 1.75
CA GLY A 299 -8.26 14.11 2.02
C GLY A 299 -9.23 15.25 2.36
N ARG A 300 -10.51 15.13 2.00
CA ARG A 300 -11.58 16.07 2.37
C ARG A 300 -12.37 15.64 3.61
N GLY A 301 -11.99 14.53 4.22
CA GLY A 301 -12.62 13.99 5.41
C GLY A 301 -12.25 14.74 6.69
N PRO A 302 -12.73 14.23 7.83
CA PRO A 302 -12.30 14.72 9.14
C PRO A 302 -10.82 14.35 9.40
N SER A 303 -10.28 14.79 10.53
CA SER A 303 -8.90 14.49 10.92
C SER A 303 -8.61 12.97 10.94
N ASN A 304 -7.32 12.60 10.88
CA ASN A 304 -6.92 11.19 10.99
C ASN A 304 -7.48 10.52 12.25
N LEU A 305 -7.45 11.22 13.38
CA LEU A 305 -7.97 10.67 14.65
C LEU A 305 -9.47 10.43 14.60
N GLU A 306 -10.26 11.34 14.05
CA GLU A 306 -11.71 11.15 13.90
C GLU A 306 -12.03 10.00 12.94
N GLN A 307 -11.27 9.85 11.84
CA GLN A 307 -11.40 8.70 10.95
C GLN A 307 -11.05 7.40 11.67
N MET A 308 -10.00 7.39 12.50
CA MET A 308 -9.64 6.24 13.32
C MET A 308 -10.73 5.86 14.35
N GLU A 309 -11.32 6.83 15.03
CA GLU A 309 -12.39 6.53 16.00
C GLU A 309 -13.59 5.87 15.32
N ARG A 310 -14.02 6.38 14.17
CA ARG A 310 -15.06 5.74 13.35
C ARG A 310 -14.66 4.32 12.91
N ALA A 311 -13.40 4.13 12.52
CA ALA A 311 -12.87 2.81 12.18
C ALA A 311 -12.92 1.84 13.37
N LYS A 312 -12.48 2.28 14.54
CA LYS A 312 -12.50 1.49 15.78
C LYS A 312 -13.92 1.10 16.20
N GLU A 313 -14.89 2.01 16.05
CA GLU A 313 -16.29 1.69 16.28
C GLU A 313 -16.79 0.55 15.38
N LEU A 314 -16.45 0.59 14.10
CA LEU A 314 -16.81 -0.48 13.16
C LEU A 314 -16.12 -1.80 13.51
N ILE A 315 -14.83 -1.77 13.84
CA ILE A 315 -14.05 -2.95 14.25
C ILE A 315 -14.66 -3.58 15.51
N ASN A 316 -14.98 -2.77 16.51
CA ASN A 316 -15.62 -3.21 17.76
C ASN A 316 -17.00 -3.84 17.50
N LYS A 317 -17.81 -3.25 16.61
CA LYS A 317 -19.13 -3.81 16.22
C LYS A 317 -19.00 -5.19 15.54
N VAL A 318 -17.90 -5.44 14.82
CA VAL A 318 -17.62 -6.76 14.22
C VAL A 318 -17.04 -7.74 15.24
N GLY A 319 -16.45 -7.24 16.32
CA GLY A 319 -15.93 -8.06 17.44
C GLY A 319 -14.55 -8.65 17.17
N ARG A 320 -13.66 -7.90 16.48
CA ARG A 320 -12.27 -8.30 16.27
C ARG A 320 -11.31 -7.39 17.05
N PRO A 321 -10.23 -7.92 17.65
CA PRO A 321 -9.22 -7.10 18.32
C PRO A 321 -8.36 -6.35 17.31
N ILE A 322 -7.81 -5.20 17.69
CA ILE A 322 -6.77 -4.48 16.93
C ILE A 322 -5.41 -4.87 17.49
N VAL A 323 -4.45 -5.20 16.62
CA VAL A 323 -3.08 -5.51 17.02
C VAL A 323 -2.19 -4.27 16.86
N THR A 324 -1.29 -4.02 17.81
CA THR A 324 -0.39 -2.86 17.80
C THR A 324 1.03 -3.22 18.27
N GLY A 325 1.99 -2.34 17.99
CA GLY A 325 3.34 -2.42 18.53
C GLY A 325 4.06 -3.75 18.22
N ALA A 326 4.70 -4.33 19.23
CA ALA A 326 5.48 -5.56 19.08
C ALA A 326 4.63 -6.77 18.64
N GLU A 327 3.37 -6.85 19.08
CA GLU A 327 2.44 -7.90 18.68
C GLU A 327 2.09 -7.79 17.20
N ALA A 328 1.95 -6.58 16.67
CA ALA A 328 1.72 -6.35 15.26
C ALA A 328 2.90 -6.79 14.40
N ILE A 329 4.13 -6.50 14.82
CA ILE A 329 5.36 -6.96 14.16
C ILE A 329 5.38 -8.49 14.08
N LYS A 330 5.05 -9.16 15.18
CA LYS A 330 4.96 -10.62 15.24
C LYS A 330 3.83 -11.17 14.36
N TYR A 331 2.64 -10.56 14.44
CA TYR A 331 1.47 -10.99 13.66
C TYR A 331 1.69 -10.86 12.15
N LEU A 332 2.37 -9.79 11.73
CA LEU A 332 2.74 -9.56 10.33
C LEU A 332 3.98 -10.37 9.90
N ASP A 333 4.65 -11.05 10.80
CA ASP A 333 5.89 -11.78 10.53
C ASP A 333 7.02 -10.89 9.97
N ILE A 334 7.12 -9.64 10.46
CA ILE A 334 8.19 -8.73 10.06
C ILE A 334 9.46 -9.12 10.85
N PRO A 335 10.56 -9.53 10.16
CA PRO A 335 11.77 -9.99 10.85
C PRO A 335 12.53 -8.87 11.58
N PHE A 336 12.26 -7.63 11.20
CA PHE A 336 12.93 -6.43 11.68
C PHE A 336 12.84 -6.34 13.21
N ALA A 337 13.96 -6.57 13.88
CA ALA A 337 14.09 -6.23 15.29
C ALA A 337 14.22 -4.69 15.40
N ALA A 338 13.21 -4.03 15.93
CA ALA A 338 13.20 -2.59 16.21
C ALA A 338 14.21 -2.19 17.30
N THR A 339 15.40 -2.80 17.31
CA THR A 339 16.40 -2.65 18.36
C THR A 339 17.79 -2.57 17.80
N ARG A 340 18.04 -1.63 16.89
CA ARG A 340 19.39 -1.10 16.75
C ARG A 340 19.34 0.37 16.37
N PRO A 341 19.23 1.31 17.31
CA PRO A 341 19.96 2.54 17.12
C PRO A 341 21.42 2.10 17.05
N LYS A 342 22.02 2.14 15.87
CA LYS A 342 23.48 2.16 15.81
C LYS A 342 23.91 3.43 16.53
N ALA A 343 24.64 3.24 17.61
CA ALA A 343 25.32 4.28 18.33
C ALA A 343 26.14 5.17 17.40
#